data_bfbe9127cf185b01e2a98ac9e95b6b66
#
_entry.id   bfbe9127cf185b01e2a98ac9e95b6b66
#
_cell.length_a   1.000
_cell.length_b   1.000
_cell.length_c   1.000
_cell.angle_alpha   90.00
_cell.angle_beta   90.00
_cell.angle_gamma   90.00
#
_symmetry.space_group_name_H-M   'P 1'
#
loop_
_entity.id
_entity.type
_entity.pdbx_description
1 polymer ?
#
loop_
_entity_poly.entity_id
_entity_poly.type
_entity_poly.pdbx_seq_one_letter_code
_entity_poly.pdbx_strand_id
1 'polypeptide(L)'
;MNPFEKLNLFLSSIRILKNWYIFPLVYFRLIKKPYVIFLTRDNLQIKIILDKSNYWFQVFVEQFLQEPYSENNFKIRDNPIIIDVGTNVGFFSLLMSKKYPNASIYSFEPNPDNYNFLIEHIKNNQQKNIHPYNYAVSSKNGKVTLYISIENFTGHSLYAKTENKIQVQSITLDTIFNDNKIEKCDMLKLDCEGAEYEILMNSDESLKKIENISLEYHDLNLQNFSLDDIIKKLKNF
;
A
#
# COMPACT_ATOMS: atom_id res chain seq x y z
N MET A 1 -11.62 2.14 -19.81
CA MET A 1 -12.50 1.04 -19.29
C MET A 1 -13.66 0.79 -20.24
N ASN A 2 -13.85 -0.46 -20.65
CA ASN A 2 -14.95 -0.86 -21.52
C ASN A 2 -16.29 -0.95 -20.73
N PRO A 3 -17.48 -1.03 -21.39
CA PRO A 3 -18.77 -1.07 -20.70
C PRO A 3 -18.95 -2.25 -19.75
N PHE A 4 -18.34 -3.41 -20.06
CA PHE A 4 -18.41 -4.61 -19.25
C PHE A 4 -17.60 -4.44 -17.94
N GLU A 5 -16.40 -3.86 -18.01
CA GLU A 5 -15.60 -3.52 -16.83
C GLU A 5 -16.33 -2.54 -15.90
N LYS A 6 -16.98 -1.52 -16.47
CA LYS A 6 -17.79 -0.57 -15.69
C LYS A 6 -18.94 -1.25 -14.96
N LEU A 7 -19.65 -2.16 -15.65
CA LEU A 7 -20.71 -2.94 -15.03
C LEU A 7 -20.20 -3.82 -13.89
N ASN A 8 -19.07 -4.48 -14.10
CA ASN A 8 -18.45 -5.31 -13.06
C ASN A 8 -18.05 -4.49 -11.83
N LEU A 9 -17.46 -3.32 -12.00
CA LEU A 9 -17.15 -2.44 -10.86
C LEU A 9 -18.41 -2.01 -10.10
N PHE A 10 -19.47 -1.69 -10.82
CA PHE A 10 -20.74 -1.34 -10.18
C PHE A 10 -21.31 -2.52 -9.39
N LEU A 11 -21.31 -3.72 -9.95
CA LEU A 11 -21.74 -4.94 -9.25
C LEU A 11 -20.86 -5.25 -8.04
N SER A 12 -19.54 -5.10 -8.16
CA SER A 12 -18.61 -5.23 -7.03
C SER A 12 -18.91 -4.22 -5.93
N SER A 13 -19.23 -2.96 -6.29
CA SER A 13 -19.59 -1.96 -5.30
C SER A 13 -20.85 -2.35 -4.51
N ILE A 14 -21.87 -2.91 -5.17
CA ILE A 14 -23.09 -3.42 -4.50
C ILE A 14 -22.75 -4.59 -3.56
N ARG A 15 -21.85 -5.48 -3.98
CA ARG A 15 -21.45 -6.65 -3.18
C ARG A 15 -20.63 -6.27 -1.95
N ILE A 16 -19.75 -5.26 -2.08
CA ILE A 16 -18.77 -4.92 -1.05
C ILE A 16 -19.26 -3.82 -0.13
N LEU A 17 -20.03 -2.84 -0.62
CA LEU A 17 -20.41 -1.66 0.14
C LEU A 17 -21.85 -1.76 0.68
N LYS A 18 -22.04 -1.32 1.93
CA LYS A 18 -23.38 -1.09 2.49
C LYS A 18 -24.04 0.13 1.87
N ASN A 19 -23.29 1.19 1.67
CA ASN A 19 -23.73 2.46 1.08
C ASN A 19 -23.32 2.58 -0.39
N TRP A 20 -23.45 1.49 -1.15
CA TRP A 20 -23.05 1.36 -2.56
C TRP A 20 -23.62 2.48 -3.46
N TYR A 21 -24.77 3.05 -3.11
CA TYR A 21 -25.42 4.13 -3.86
C TYR A 21 -24.57 5.41 -3.92
N ILE A 22 -23.58 5.57 -3.03
CA ILE A 22 -22.60 6.67 -3.08
C ILE A 22 -21.59 6.45 -4.21
N PHE A 23 -21.29 5.19 -4.54
CA PHE A 23 -20.26 4.84 -5.53
C PHE A 23 -20.51 5.49 -6.91
N PRO A 24 -21.69 5.35 -7.57
CA PRO A 24 -21.94 6.01 -8.84
C PRO A 24 -21.89 7.53 -8.74
N LEU A 25 -22.27 8.12 -7.62
CA LEU A 25 -22.21 9.57 -7.43
C LEU A 25 -20.77 10.08 -7.39
N VAL A 26 -19.85 9.32 -6.76
CA VAL A 26 -18.42 9.63 -6.80
C VAL A 26 -17.84 9.38 -8.17
N TYR A 27 -18.16 8.23 -8.77
CA TYR A 27 -17.68 7.83 -10.10
C TYR A 27 -17.98 8.89 -11.17
N PHE A 28 -19.21 9.43 -11.17
CA PHE A 28 -19.64 10.49 -12.09
C PHE A 28 -19.35 11.91 -11.58
N ARG A 29 -18.58 12.06 -10.47
CA ARG A 29 -18.21 13.35 -9.88
C ARG A 29 -19.39 14.26 -9.55
N LEU A 30 -20.50 13.69 -9.12
CA LEU A 30 -21.73 14.42 -8.78
C LEU A 30 -21.73 14.94 -7.32
N ILE A 31 -20.79 14.50 -6.48
CA ILE A 31 -20.65 14.95 -5.09
C ILE A 31 -19.73 16.17 -5.03
N LYS A 32 -20.21 17.26 -4.39
CA LYS A 32 -19.45 18.50 -4.17
C LYS A 32 -18.80 18.60 -2.78
N LYS A 33 -18.80 17.53 -2.00
CA LYS A 33 -18.15 17.48 -0.67
C LYS A 33 -16.66 17.21 -0.80
N PRO A 34 -15.82 17.63 0.17
CA PRO A 34 -14.38 17.39 0.12
C PRO A 34 -14.01 15.92 0.33
N TYR A 35 -14.89 15.13 0.89
CA TYR A 35 -14.70 13.69 1.10
C TYR A 35 -16.01 12.93 1.17
N VAL A 36 -15.92 11.62 1.03
CA VAL A 36 -16.98 10.65 1.33
C VAL A 36 -16.45 9.55 2.24
N ILE A 37 -17.35 8.82 2.90
CA ILE A 37 -17.00 7.61 3.64
C ILE A 37 -17.77 6.45 3.01
N PHE A 38 -17.02 5.49 2.46
CA PHE A 38 -17.57 4.20 2.09
C PHE A 38 -17.61 3.29 3.32
N LEU A 39 -18.71 2.59 3.48
CA LEU A 39 -18.89 1.60 4.53
C LEU A 39 -18.99 0.22 3.89
N THR A 40 -18.01 -0.63 4.15
CA THR A 40 -18.01 -1.99 3.63
C THR A 40 -18.98 -2.88 4.40
N ARG A 41 -19.37 -4.02 3.83
CA ARG A 41 -20.31 -4.95 4.48
C ARG A 41 -19.73 -5.63 5.72
N ASP A 42 -18.44 -5.71 5.81
CA ASP A 42 -17.67 -6.16 6.97
C ASP A 42 -17.30 -5.05 7.97
N ASN A 43 -17.96 -3.86 7.82
CA ASN A 43 -17.90 -2.70 8.70
C ASN A 43 -16.62 -1.85 8.64
N LEU A 44 -15.80 -1.94 7.61
CA LEU A 44 -14.72 -0.97 7.43
C LEU A 44 -15.28 0.39 6.98
N GLN A 45 -14.78 1.46 7.58
CA GLN A 45 -15.04 2.84 7.21
C GLN A 45 -13.85 3.37 6.40
N ILE A 46 -14.07 3.63 5.13
CA ILE A 46 -13.04 4.08 4.19
C ILE A 46 -13.32 5.52 3.79
N LYS A 47 -12.53 6.44 4.30
CA LYS A 47 -12.60 7.86 3.95
C LYS A 47 -11.87 8.10 2.64
N ILE A 48 -12.54 8.70 1.68
CA ILE A 48 -12.00 9.05 0.37
C ILE A 48 -12.05 10.56 0.22
N ILE A 49 -10.89 11.18 0.00
CA ILE A 49 -10.80 12.59 -0.34
C ILE A 49 -11.23 12.76 -1.81
N LEU A 50 -12.10 13.70 -2.06
CA LEU A 50 -12.59 14.04 -3.39
C LEU A 50 -11.89 15.31 -3.88
N ASP A 51 -10.80 15.14 -4.57
CA ASP A 51 -10.06 16.20 -5.22
C ASP A 51 -10.24 16.17 -6.75
N LYS A 52 -9.53 17.05 -7.45
CA LYS A 52 -9.58 17.12 -8.93
C LYS A 52 -9.01 15.87 -9.59
N SER A 53 -8.01 15.22 -8.98
CA SER A 53 -7.37 14.01 -9.51
C SER A 53 -8.27 12.79 -9.40
N ASN A 54 -9.15 12.77 -8.38
CA ASN A 54 -9.97 11.62 -8.01
C ASN A 54 -9.13 10.37 -7.66
N TYR A 55 -7.88 10.60 -7.29
CA TYR A 55 -6.88 9.56 -7.13
C TYR A 55 -7.24 8.58 -5.99
N TRP A 56 -7.61 9.08 -4.82
CA TRP A 56 -8.00 8.26 -3.67
C TRP A 56 -9.14 7.30 -4.01
N PHE A 57 -10.06 7.76 -4.86
CA PHE A 57 -11.14 6.90 -5.34
C PHE A 57 -10.62 5.82 -6.30
N GLN A 58 -9.62 6.12 -7.13
CA GLN A 58 -8.99 5.12 -8.02
C GLN A 58 -8.29 4.04 -7.21
N VAL A 59 -7.47 4.41 -6.22
CA VAL A 59 -6.82 3.45 -5.31
C VAL A 59 -7.83 2.62 -4.53
N PHE A 60 -8.92 3.25 -4.08
CA PHE A 60 -10.01 2.51 -3.43
C PHE A 60 -10.65 1.48 -4.37
N VAL A 61 -10.93 1.84 -5.62
CA VAL A 61 -11.50 0.93 -6.63
C VAL A 61 -10.55 -0.24 -6.85
N GLU A 62 -9.27 0.02 -7.03
CA GLU A 62 -8.26 -0.99 -7.23
C GLU A 62 -8.19 -1.95 -6.04
N GLN A 63 -7.97 -1.44 -4.84
CA GLN A 63 -7.72 -2.25 -3.66
C GLN A 63 -8.96 -3.02 -3.17
N PHE A 64 -10.15 -2.43 -3.24
CA PHE A 64 -11.37 -3.00 -2.67
C PHE A 64 -12.31 -3.63 -3.68
N LEU A 65 -12.32 -3.17 -4.93
CA LEU A 65 -13.30 -3.65 -5.92
C LEU A 65 -12.67 -4.56 -6.98
N GLN A 66 -11.39 -4.43 -7.25
CA GLN A 66 -10.65 -5.25 -8.21
C GLN A 66 -9.81 -6.36 -7.55
N GLU A 67 -9.53 -6.22 -6.25
CA GLU A 67 -8.80 -7.19 -5.41
C GLU A 67 -7.48 -7.68 -6.06
N PRO A 68 -6.51 -6.79 -6.40
CA PRO A 68 -5.28 -7.18 -7.07
C PRO A 68 -4.41 -8.13 -6.23
N TYR A 69 -4.60 -8.11 -4.91
CA TYR A 69 -3.90 -8.98 -3.94
C TYR A 69 -4.76 -10.20 -3.55
N SER A 70 -5.50 -10.78 -4.51
CA SER A 70 -6.35 -11.94 -4.23
C SER A 70 -5.53 -13.13 -3.71
N GLU A 71 -6.07 -13.80 -2.67
CA GLU A 71 -5.42 -14.89 -1.93
C GLU A 71 -5.11 -16.14 -2.74
N ASN A 72 -5.70 -16.30 -3.90
CA ASN A 72 -5.61 -17.53 -4.66
C ASN A 72 -4.17 -17.93 -5.02
N ASN A 73 -3.22 -16.98 -4.83
CA ASN A 73 -1.81 -17.16 -5.14
C ASN A 73 -0.90 -17.31 -3.90
N PHE A 74 -1.40 -17.07 -2.67
CA PHE A 74 -0.58 -17.04 -1.47
C PHE A 74 -1.09 -18.01 -0.41
N LYS A 75 -0.18 -18.79 0.18
CA LYS A 75 -0.47 -19.56 1.40
C LYS A 75 -0.13 -18.68 2.59
N ILE A 76 -1.15 -18.15 3.26
CA ILE A 76 -1.01 -17.32 4.44
C ILE A 76 -1.61 -18.06 5.63
N ARG A 77 -0.86 -18.17 6.73
CA ARG A 77 -1.32 -18.81 7.97
C ARG A 77 -2.34 -17.94 8.72
N ASP A 78 -3.00 -18.50 9.74
CA ASP A 78 -4.06 -17.78 10.49
C ASP A 78 -3.55 -16.58 11.30
N ASN A 79 -2.28 -16.59 11.73
CA ASN A 79 -1.63 -15.50 12.48
C ASN A 79 -0.45 -14.94 11.66
N PRO A 80 -0.69 -14.29 10.52
CA PRO A 80 0.39 -13.90 9.64
C PRO A 80 1.13 -12.66 10.15
N ILE A 81 2.42 -12.59 9.81
CA ILE A 81 3.19 -11.37 9.84
C ILE A 81 3.22 -10.80 8.43
N ILE A 82 2.70 -9.59 8.27
CA ILE A 82 2.61 -8.89 7.00
C ILE A 82 3.40 -7.59 7.11
N ILE A 83 4.25 -7.32 6.12
CA ILE A 83 4.96 -6.05 5.98
C ILE A 83 4.42 -5.35 4.73
N ASP A 84 3.89 -4.13 4.91
CA ASP A 84 3.30 -3.30 3.87
C ASP A 84 4.18 -2.05 3.68
N VAL A 85 4.98 -2.05 2.62
CA VAL A 85 5.88 -0.95 2.25
C VAL A 85 5.23 -0.10 1.17
N GLY A 86 5.13 1.21 1.41
CA GLY A 86 4.34 2.11 0.59
C GLY A 86 2.85 1.94 0.88
N THR A 87 2.51 1.92 2.18
CA THR A 87 1.12 1.67 2.60
C THR A 87 0.15 2.79 2.23
N ASN A 88 0.68 3.95 1.83
CA ASN A 88 -0.11 5.11 1.47
C ASN A 88 -1.10 5.46 2.61
N VAL A 89 -2.37 5.57 2.31
CA VAL A 89 -3.42 5.85 3.31
C VAL A 89 -3.94 4.61 4.04
N GLY A 90 -3.31 3.45 3.83
CA GLY A 90 -3.54 2.23 4.60
C GLY A 90 -4.66 1.32 4.10
N PHE A 91 -5.10 1.44 2.85
CA PHE A 91 -6.21 0.62 2.34
C PHE A 91 -5.87 -0.87 2.33
N PHE A 92 -4.69 -1.24 1.84
CA PHE A 92 -4.23 -2.63 1.88
C PHE A 92 -4.12 -3.16 3.31
N SER A 93 -3.47 -2.40 4.19
CA SER A 93 -3.32 -2.77 5.60
C SER A 93 -4.66 -2.96 6.31
N LEU A 94 -5.67 -2.09 6.04
CA LEU A 94 -7.03 -2.25 6.58
C LEU A 94 -7.70 -3.52 6.07
N LEU A 95 -7.57 -3.80 4.77
CA LEU A 95 -8.13 -5.00 4.15
C LEU A 95 -7.53 -6.26 4.78
N MET A 96 -6.20 -6.31 4.90
CA MET A 96 -5.50 -7.44 5.52
C MET A 96 -5.81 -7.59 7.00
N SER A 97 -5.90 -6.48 7.73
CA SER A 97 -6.28 -6.49 9.16
C SER A 97 -7.67 -7.07 9.39
N LYS A 98 -8.60 -6.77 8.49
CA LYS A 98 -9.96 -7.31 8.56
C LYS A 98 -10.02 -8.79 8.21
N LYS A 99 -9.25 -9.18 7.20
CA LYS A 99 -9.20 -10.54 6.68
C LYS A 99 -8.50 -11.49 7.64
N TYR A 100 -7.43 -11.02 8.28
CA TYR A 100 -6.61 -11.75 9.25
C TYR A 100 -6.62 -11.02 10.61
N PRO A 101 -7.66 -11.19 11.43
CA PRO A 101 -7.78 -10.45 12.70
C PRO A 101 -6.62 -10.69 13.69
N ASN A 102 -5.93 -11.81 13.55
CA ASN A 102 -4.78 -12.20 14.38
C ASN A 102 -3.43 -11.87 13.72
N ALA A 103 -3.42 -11.18 12.58
CA ALA A 103 -2.19 -10.75 11.93
C ALA A 103 -1.42 -9.72 12.78
N SER A 104 -0.11 -9.62 12.55
CA SER A 104 0.68 -8.44 12.89
C SER A 104 1.08 -7.76 11.59
N ILE A 105 0.58 -6.55 11.35
CA ILE A 105 0.76 -5.82 10.09
C ILE A 105 1.66 -4.61 10.36
N TYR A 106 2.84 -4.58 9.76
CA TYR A 106 3.81 -3.50 9.88
C TYR A 106 3.73 -2.62 8.63
N SER A 107 3.21 -1.40 8.79
CA SER A 107 2.84 -0.51 7.67
C SER A 107 3.77 0.69 7.62
N PHE A 108 4.45 0.88 6.50
CA PHE A 108 5.47 1.92 6.31
C PHE A 108 5.03 2.94 5.26
N GLU A 109 4.92 4.21 5.68
CA GLU A 109 4.54 5.33 4.81
C GLU A 109 5.43 6.54 5.12
N PRO A 110 6.29 6.97 4.18
CA PRO A 110 7.19 8.08 4.40
C PRO A 110 6.51 9.46 4.37
N ASN A 111 5.46 9.64 3.56
CA ASN A 111 4.79 10.93 3.47
C ASN A 111 3.98 11.21 4.74
N PRO A 112 4.25 12.31 5.48
CA PRO A 112 3.53 12.62 6.73
C PRO A 112 2.03 12.80 6.55
N ASP A 113 1.56 13.34 5.42
CA ASP A 113 0.14 13.55 5.17
C ASP A 113 -0.57 12.22 4.96
N ASN A 114 -0.04 11.34 4.12
CA ASN A 114 -0.57 9.99 3.92
C ASN A 114 -0.53 9.17 5.22
N TYR A 115 0.57 9.28 5.97
CA TYR A 115 0.70 8.64 7.28
C TYR A 115 -0.38 9.11 8.27
N ASN A 116 -0.71 10.40 8.30
CA ASN A 116 -1.79 10.92 9.14
C ASN A 116 -3.15 10.32 8.74
N PHE A 117 -3.40 10.11 7.45
CA PHE A 117 -4.61 9.42 6.98
C PHE A 117 -4.62 7.93 7.34
N LEU A 118 -3.48 7.26 7.26
CA LEU A 118 -3.33 5.88 7.76
C LEU A 118 -3.72 5.80 9.24
N ILE A 119 -3.21 6.71 10.08
CA ILE A 119 -3.56 6.77 11.51
C ILE A 119 -5.06 7.04 11.70
N GLU A 120 -5.64 7.96 10.94
CA GLU A 120 -7.09 8.22 10.98
C GLU A 120 -7.90 6.96 10.63
N HIS A 121 -7.53 6.24 9.59
CA HIS A 121 -8.18 5.00 9.17
C HIS A 121 -8.06 3.90 10.23
N ILE A 122 -6.87 3.68 10.80
CA ILE A 122 -6.65 2.71 11.88
C ILE A 122 -7.57 3.03 13.07
N LYS A 123 -7.61 4.29 13.50
CA LYS A 123 -8.41 4.75 14.63
C LYS A 123 -9.92 4.59 14.37
N ASN A 124 -10.40 5.04 13.20
CA ASN A 124 -11.82 4.99 12.85
C ASN A 124 -12.33 3.54 12.74
N ASN A 125 -11.45 2.62 12.36
CA ASN A 125 -11.76 1.19 12.23
C ASN A 125 -11.35 0.37 13.47
N GLN A 126 -10.81 1.01 14.53
CA GLN A 126 -10.39 0.38 15.78
C GLN A 126 -9.42 -0.81 15.57
N GLN A 127 -8.57 -0.74 14.54
CA GLN A 127 -7.63 -1.80 14.21
C GLN A 127 -6.44 -1.77 15.18
N LYS A 128 -6.25 -2.87 15.92
CA LYS A 128 -5.20 -2.99 16.95
C LYS A 128 -3.97 -3.76 16.47
N ASN A 129 -4.09 -4.43 15.34
CA ASN A 129 -3.09 -5.32 14.77
C ASN A 129 -2.30 -4.68 13.61
N ILE A 130 -2.52 -3.38 13.34
CA ILE A 130 -1.72 -2.59 12.40
C ILE A 130 -0.74 -1.73 13.21
N HIS A 131 0.55 -1.84 12.89
CA HIS A 131 1.67 -1.10 13.48
C HIS A 131 2.19 -0.11 12.45
N PRO A 132 1.77 1.17 12.50
CA PRO A 132 2.13 2.18 11.52
C PRO A 132 3.48 2.84 11.85
N TYR A 133 4.30 3.07 10.80
CA TYR A 133 5.59 3.72 10.88
C TYR A 133 5.73 4.81 9.82
N ASN A 134 6.09 6.03 10.23
CA ASN A 134 6.38 7.13 9.30
C ASN A 134 7.84 7.08 8.85
N TYR A 135 8.17 6.06 8.07
CA TYR A 135 9.51 5.81 7.53
C TYR A 135 9.41 5.44 6.04
N ALA A 136 10.41 5.87 5.28
CA ALA A 136 10.72 5.25 4.01
C ALA A 136 11.45 3.92 4.26
N VAL A 137 11.13 2.87 3.53
CA VAL A 137 11.97 1.69 3.47
C VAL A 137 12.96 1.87 2.32
N SER A 138 14.24 1.67 2.55
CA SER A 138 15.29 1.86 1.54
C SER A 138 16.50 0.98 1.84
N SER A 139 17.59 1.11 1.06
CA SER A 139 18.84 0.35 1.27
C SER A 139 19.62 0.76 2.51
N LYS A 140 19.28 1.86 3.20
CA LYS A 140 20.04 2.38 4.35
C LYS A 140 19.15 3.05 5.40
N ASN A 141 19.58 2.94 6.65
CA ASN A 141 18.99 3.70 7.76
C ASN A 141 19.44 5.17 7.71
N GLY A 142 18.60 6.07 8.20
CA GLY A 142 18.93 7.49 8.34
C GLY A 142 17.92 8.42 7.69
N LYS A 143 18.37 9.39 6.91
CA LYS A 143 17.51 10.35 6.21
C LYS A 143 17.66 10.19 4.71
N VAL A 144 16.51 10.26 4.03
CA VAL A 144 16.43 10.24 2.56
C VAL A 144 15.55 11.38 2.07
N THR A 145 15.75 11.77 0.82
CA THR A 145 14.89 12.76 0.16
C THR A 145 13.69 12.06 -0.45
N LEU A 146 12.49 12.43 -0.04
CA LEU A 146 11.25 12.03 -0.69
C LEU A 146 10.81 13.15 -1.63
N TYR A 147 10.64 12.83 -2.91
CA TYR A 147 10.11 13.75 -3.90
C TYR A 147 8.59 13.65 -3.91
N ILE A 148 7.94 14.80 -3.77
CA ILE A 148 6.47 14.89 -3.64
C ILE A 148 5.87 15.12 -5.02
N SER A 149 5.02 14.22 -5.48
CA SER A 149 4.20 14.45 -6.66
C SER A 149 3.06 15.41 -6.32
N ILE A 150 2.90 16.48 -7.12
CA ILE A 150 1.78 17.42 -7.00
C ILE A 150 0.55 16.92 -7.73
N GLU A 151 0.76 16.14 -8.80
CA GLU A 151 -0.31 15.65 -9.67
C GLU A 151 -0.99 14.39 -9.09
N ASN A 152 -0.22 13.57 -8.37
CA ASN A 152 -0.66 12.31 -7.80
C ASN A 152 -0.24 12.22 -6.33
N PHE A 153 -1.18 12.21 -5.40
CA PHE A 153 -0.92 12.05 -3.95
C PHE A 153 -0.26 10.70 -3.58
N THR A 154 0.02 9.84 -4.53
CA THR A 154 0.70 8.55 -4.32
C THR A 154 2.00 8.40 -5.06
N GLY A 155 2.24 9.11 -6.13
CA GLY A 155 3.51 9.06 -6.85
C GLY A 155 4.65 9.74 -6.09
N HIS A 156 4.67 9.66 -4.74
CA HIS A 156 5.77 10.14 -3.92
C HIS A 156 6.90 9.12 -3.99
N SER A 157 8.06 9.53 -4.50
CA SER A 157 9.14 8.63 -4.85
C SER A 157 10.47 9.06 -4.23
N LEU A 158 11.33 8.10 -3.94
CA LEU A 158 12.73 8.39 -3.61
C LEU A 158 13.57 8.70 -4.86
N TYR A 159 13.06 8.41 -6.05
CA TYR A 159 13.82 8.46 -7.32
C TYR A 159 13.22 9.39 -8.38
N ALA A 160 11.90 9.47 -8.50
CA ALA A 160 11.22 10.33 -9.47
C ALA A 160 11.33 11.80 -9.04
N LYS A 161 12.40 12.47 -9.46
CA LYS A 161 12.75 13.84 -9.04
C LYS A 161 11.68 14.85 -9.45
N THR A 162 11.16 15.57 -8.45
CA THR A 162 10.27 16.72 -8.62
C THR A 162 10.88 17.96 -7.94
N GLU A 163 10.33 19.14 -8.18
CA GLU A 163 10.78 20.37 -7.49
C GLU A 163 10.43 20.32 -5.99
N ASN A 164 9.29 19.72 -5.64
CA ASN A 164 8.86 19.57 -4.25
C ASN A 164 9.49 18.34 -3.63
N LYS A 165 10.17 18.53 -2.52
CA LYS A 165 10.85 17.46 -1.79
C LYS A 165 10.88 17.72 -0.30
N ILE A 166 10.88 16.65 0.48
CA ILE A 166 11.03 16.69 1.93
C ILE A 166 12.10 15.69 2.38
N GLN A 167 12.66 15.91 3.56
CA GLN A 167 13.52 14.93 4.21
C GLN A 167 12.67 14.05 5.12
N VAL A 168 12.77 12.73 4.93
CA VAL A 168 12.07 11.73 5.75
C VAL A 168 13.07 10.77 6.38
N GLN A 169 12.69 10.13 7.48
CA GLN A 169 13.47 9.04 8.05
C GLN A 169 13.38 7.81 7.16
N SER A 170 14.46 7.04 7.06
CA SER A 170 14.48 5.77 6.35
C SER A 170 15.00 4.64 7.23
N ILE A 171 14.53 3.44 6.91
CA ILE A 171 14.86 2.20 7.60
C ILE A 171 15.09 1.09 6.57
N THR A 172 16.02 0.16 6.84
CA THR A 172 16.19 -1.01 5.98
C THR A 172 15.23 -2.13 6.35
N LEU A 173 14.98 -3.03 5.41
CA LEU A 173 14.16 -4.21 5.68
C LEU A 173 14.78 -5.07 6.78
N ASP A 174 16.11 -5.26 6.77
CA ASP A 174 16.83 -6.01 7.81
C ASP A 174 16.66 -5.38 9.20
N THR A 175 16.65 -4.05 9.30
CA THR A 175 16.39 -3.36 10.57
C THR A 175 14.95 -3.57 11.03
N ILE A 176 13.97 -3.55 10.12
CA ILE A 176 12.56 -3.86 10.44
C ILE A 176 12.43 -5.25 11.06
N PHE A 177 13.07 -6.25 10.46
CA PHE A 177 13.06 -7.62 10.98
C PHE A 177 13.70 -7.74 12.35
N ASN A 178 14.86 -7.07 12.56
CA ASN A 178 15.59 -7.12 13.81
C ASN A 178 14.86 -6.40 14.96
N ASP A 179 14.40 -5.17 14.73
CA ASP A 179 13.76 -4.34 15.74
C ASP A 179 12.42 -4.94 16.20
N ASN A 180 11.69 -5.57 15.29
CA ASN A 180 10.41 -6.20 15.58
C ASN A 180 10.53 -7.71 15.88
N LYS A 181 11.76 -8.26 15.92
CA LYS A 181 12.04 -9.68 16.19
C LYS A 181 11.28 -10.62 15.27
N ILE A 182 11.21 -10.27 13.98
CA ILE A 182 10.48 -11.05 12.97
C ILE A 182 11.38 -12.21 12.52
N GLU A 183 11.01 -13.42 12.93
CA GLU A 183 11.68 -14.66 12.50
C GLU A 183 11.18 -15.15 11.14
N LYS A 184 9.91 -14.84 10.81
CA LYS A 184 9.25 -15.27 9.59
C LYS A 184 8.18 -14.26 9.20
N CYS A 185 8.21 -13.80 7.95
CA CYS A 185 7.21 -12.94 7.36
C CYS A 185 6.39 -13.73 6.34
N ASP A 186 5.07 -13.73 6.49
CA ASP A 186 4.17 -14.48 5.59
C ASP A 186 3.93 -13.74 4.28
N MET A 187 3.97 -12.41 4.32
CA MET A 187 3.79 -11.57 3.13
C MET A 187 4.52 -10.24 3.25
N LEU A 188 5.35 -9.94 2.27
CA LEU A 188 5.92 -8.63 2.02
C LEU A 188 5.20 -8.01 0.81
N LYS A 189 4.52 -6.87 1.00
CA LYS A 189 4.07 -6.01 -0.09
C LYS A 189 5.08 -4.90 -0.30
N LEU A 190 5.50 -4.71 -1.54
CA LEU A 190 6.34 -3.60 -1.99
C LEU A 190 5.61 -2.83 -3.10
N ASP A 191 5.28 -1.59 -2.82
CA ASP A 191 4.63 -0.66 -3.73
C ASP A 191 5.05 0.75 -3.29
N CYS A 192 6.29 1.10 -3.61
CA CYS A 192 6.98 2.27 -3.05
C CYS A 192 7.62 3.17 -4.11
N GLU A 193 7.00 3.16 -5.29
CA GLU A 193 7.25 4.13 -6.37
C GLU A 193 8.74 4.22 -6.76
N GLY A 194 9.36 3.05 -6.97
CA GLY A 194 10.69 2.88 -7.54
C GLY A 194 11.80 2.51 -6.54
N ALA A 195 11.51 2.38 -5.25
CA ALA A 195 12.50 1.90 -4.28
C ALA A 195 12.61 0.36 -4.22
N GLU A 196 11.73 -0.37 -4.90
CA GLU A 196 11.59 -1.84 -4.85
C GLU A 196 12.91 -2.53 -5.18
N TYR A 197 13.58 -2.09 -6.26
CA TYR A 197 14.86 -2.66 -6.67
C TYR A 197 15.92 -2.53 -5.58
N GLU A 198 16.11 -1.30 -5.05
CA GLU A 198 17.13 -1.03 -4.06
C GLU A 198 16.86 -1.79 -2.76
N ILE A 199 15.62 -1.88 -2.32
CA ILE A 199 15.24 -2.63 -1.13
C ILE A 199 15.60 -4.11 -1.30
N LEU A 200 15.16 -4.74 -2.38
CA LEU A 200 15.36 -6.17 -2.61
C LEU A 200 16.85 -6.54 -2.80
N MET A 201 17.62 -5.69 -3.50
CA MET A 201 19.05 -5.95 -3.72
C MET A 201 19.88 -5.87 -2.44
N ASN A 202 19.39 -5.19 -1.39
CA ASN A 202 20.14 -4.95 -0.14
C ASN A 202 19.50 -5.64 1.09
N SER A 203 18.70 -6.71 0.90
CA SER A 203 17.95 -7.34 2.00
C SER A 203 18.09 -8.87 2.03
N ASP A 204 19.27 -9.41 1.79
CA ASP A 204 19.50 -10.86 1.68
C ASP A 204 19.07 -11.64 2.93
N GLU A 205 19.32 -11.11 4.11
CA GLU A 205 18.98 -11.80 5.35
C GLU A 205 17.47 -11.78 5.62
N SER A 206 16.79 -10.69 5.27
CA SER A 206 15.33 -10.60 5.39
C SER A 206 14.63 -11.47 4.36
N LEU A 207 15.13 -11.51 3.11
CA LEU A 207 14.52 -12.29 2.03
C LEU A 207 14.43 -13.78 2.38
N LYS A 208 15.42 -14.34 3.09
CA LYS A 208 15.40 -15.74 3.58
C LYS A 208 14.24 -16.04 4.54
N LYS A 209 13.65 -15.02 5.15
CA LYS A 209 12.59 -15.14 6.13
C LYS A 209 11.20 -14.82 5.56
N ILE A 210 11.09 -14.49 4.27
CA ILE A 210 9.84 -14.08 3.62
C ILE A 210 9.30 -15.22 2.78
N GLU A 211 8.03 -15.58 2.99
CA GLU A 211 7.38 -16.66 2.23
C GLU A 211 6.75 -16.17 0.92
N ASN A 212 6.15 -14.98 0.94
CA ASN A 212 5.46 -14.44 -0.22
C ASN A 212 5.83 -12.98 -0.41
N ILE A 213 6.07 -12.57 -1.66
CA ILE A 213 6.31 -11.18 -2.04
C ILE A 213 5.26 -10.78 -3.07
N SER A 214 4.57 -9.68 -2.78
CA SER A 214 3.73 -8.97 -3.75
C SER A 214 4.44 -7.68 -4.13
N LEU A 215 4.75 -7.52 -5.40
CA LEU A 215 5.57 -6.43 -5.91
C LEU A 215 4.83 -5.68 -6.99
N GLU A 216 4.67 -4.36 -6.84
CA GLU A 216 4.38 -3.46 -7.94
C GLU A 216 5.71 -2.84 -8.41
N TYR A 217 6.14 -3.20 -9.63
CA TYR A 217 7.41 -2.75 -10.17
C TYR A 217 7.24 -1.45 -10.94
N HIS A 218 7.91 -0.39 -10.50
CA HIS A 218 7.93 0.91 -11.17
C HIS A 218 9.21 1.07 -11.98
N ASP A 219 9.09 1.02 -13.31
CA ASP A 219 10.20 1.30 -14.22
C ASP A 219 10.41 2.82 -14.33
N LEU A 220 11.37 3.33 -13.60
CA LEU A 220 11.75 4.74 -13.64
C LEU A 220 12.81 5.05 -14.72
N ASN A 221 13.11 4.11 -15.62
CA ASN A 221 14.17 4.24 -16.62
C ASN A 221 15.54 4.63 -16.02
N LEU A 222 15.79 4.21 -14.79
CA LEU A 222 17.07 4.42 -14.14
C LEU A 222 18.08 3.40 -14.69
N GLN A 223 19.18 3.88 -15.24
CA GLN A 223 20.29 3.01 -15.67
C GLN A 223 20.73 2.15 -14.50
N ASN A 224 20.69 0.83 -14.64
CA ASN A 224 21.05 -0.21 -13.66
C ASN A 224 19.90 -0.81 -12.84
N PHE A 225 18.64 -0.44 -13.06
CA PHE A 225 17.50 -1.05 -12.39
C PHE A 225 16.69 -1.85 -13.41
N SER A 226 16.60 -3.16 -13.27
CA SER A 226 15.81 -4.00 -14.17
C SER A 226 14.93 -4.98 -13.41
N LEU A 227 13.76 -5.27 -13.97
CA LEU A 227 12.87 -6.31 -13.45
C LEU A 227 13.52 -7.70 -13.52
N ASP A 228 14.32 -7.95 -14.56
CA ASP A 228 15.02 -9.23 -14.75
C ASP A 228 16.02 -9.49 -13.62
N ASP A 229 16.71 -8.44 -13.12
CA ASP A 229 17.62 -8.58 -11.98
C ASP A 229 16.86 -8.90 -10.70
N ILE A 230 15.70 -8.28 -10.48
CA ILE A 230 14.82 -8.62 -9.34
C ILE A 230 14.38 -10.08 -9.43
N ILE A 231 13.90 -10.52 -10.60
CA ILE A 231 13.46 -11.91 -10.82
C ILE A 231 14.62 -12.88 -10.58
N LYS A 232 15.82 -12.56 -11.09
CA LYS A 232 17.02 -13.38 -10.89
C LYS A 232 17.43 -13.44 -9.41
N LYS A 233 17.34 -12.30 -8.71
CA LYS A 233 17.62 -12.22 -7.27
C LYS A 233 16.67 -13.11 -6.49
N LEU A 234 15.37 -12.97 -6.70
CA LEU A 234 14.33 -13.69 -5.95
C LEU A 234 14.32 -15.20 -6.21
N LYS A 235 14.83 -15.65 -7.36
CA LYS A 235 14.99 -17.10 -7.64
C LYS A 235 16.03 -17.80 -6.76
N ASN A 236 16.86 -17.04 -6.02
CA ASN A 236 17.88 -17.59 -5.14
C ASN A 236 17.37 -17.80 -3.70
N PHE A 237 16.14 -17.39 -3.41
CA PHE A 237 15.47 -17.50 -2.12
C PHE A 237 14.19 -18.34 -2.22
#